data_df60204198a80ff66a73b9c767cd7c51
#
_entry.id   df60204198a80ff66a73b9c767cd7c51
#
_cell.length_a   1.000
_cell.length_b   1.000
_cell.length_c   1.000
_cell.angle_alpha   90.00
_cell.angle_beta   90.00
_cell.angle_gamma   90.00
#
_symmetry.space_group_name_H-M   'P 1'
#
loop_
_entity.id
_entity.type
_entity.pdbx_description
1 polymer ?
#
loop_
_entity_poly.entity_id
_entity_poly.type
_entity_poly.pdbx_seq_one_letter_code
_entity_poly.pdbx_strand_id
1 'polypeptide(L)'
;MLAKWWALRDGLILAIQLGINQLDVELDAKVIMELLNGAECPNQSYSPLLNDCRSLIARLVQVRVGHVYREVNQCADFLAKRGCSMMENFVVFDFPPSADMYILIESDKNGLYYYRHVANTLAFVGSL
;
A
#
# COMPACT_ATOMS: atom_id res chain seq x y z
N MET A 1 -2.53 -12.89 5.73
CA MET A 1 -3.50 -12.21 4.83
C MET A 1 -4.21 -11.04 5.53
N LEU A 2 -4.70 -11.23 6.75
CA LEU A 2 -5.42 -10.18 7.48
C LEU A 2 -4.57 -8.91 7.73
N ALA A 3 -3.30 -9.08 8.07
CA ALA A 3 -2.38 -7.96 8.29
C ALA A 3 -2.24 -7.07 7.04
N LYS A 4 -2.28 -7.65 5.85
CA LYS A 4 -2.23 -6.91 4.59
C LYS A 4 -3.46 -6.04 4.38
N TRP A 5 -4.64 -6.55 4.75
CA TRP A 5 -5.88 -5.78 4.70
C TRP A 5 -5.86 -4.58 5.65
N TRP A 6 -5.37 -4.77 6.88
CA TRP A 6 -5.24 -3.68 7.85
C TRP A 6 -4.24 -2.62 7.36
N ALA A 7 -3.11 -3.05 6.81
CA ALA A 7 -2.11 -2.13 6.27
C ALA A 7 -2.67 -1.30 5.12
N LEU A 8 -3.41 -1.93 4.21
CA LEU A 8 -4.06 -1.24 3.10
C LEU A 8 -5.08 -0.22 3.59
N ARG A 9 -5.95 -0.61 4.53
CA ARG A 9 -6.95 0.28 5.10
C ARG A 9 -6.30 1.50 5.74
N ASP A 10 -5.29 1.30 6.56
CA ASP A 10 -4.60 2.39 7.25
C ASP A 10 -3.89 3.31 6.27
N GLY A 11 -3.29 2.75 5.22
CA GLY A 11 -2.66 3.53 4.17
C GLY A 11 -3.65 4.37 3.37
N LEU A 12 -4.82 3.83 3.05
CA LEU A 12 -5.88 4.58 2.36
C LEU A 12 -6.41 5.73 3.23
N ILE A 13 -6.60 5.50 4.52
CA ILE A 13 -6.98 6.55 5.47
C ILE A 13 -5.93 7.66 5.48
N LEU A 14 -4.66 7.30 5.56
CA LEU A 14 -3.56 8.26 5.54
C LEU A 14 -3.55 9.09 4.26
N ALA A 15 -3.74 8.45 3.11
CA ALA A 15 -3.82 9.14 1.82
C ALA A 15 -4.93 10.18 1.80
N ILE A 16 -6.09 9.85 2.34
CA ILE A 16 -7.22 10.78 2.46
C ILE A 16 -6.85 11.95 3.39
N GLN A 17 -6.27 11.66 4.54
CA GLN A 17 -5.86 12.68 5.51
C GLN A 17 -4.82 13.65 4.93
N LEU A 18 -3.94 13.15 4.08
CA LEU A 18 -2.91 13.96 3.41
C LEU A 18 -3.45 14.73 2.19
N GLY A 19 -4.70 14.55 1.82
CA GLY A 19 -5.29 15.22 0.67
C GLY A 19 -4.76 14.74 -0.68
N ILE A 20 -4.32 13.50 -0.78
CA ILE A 20 -3.82 12.92 -2.03
C ILE A 20 -4.99 12.68 -2.97
N ASN A 21 -4.93 13.24 -4.17
CA ASN A 21 -5.99 13.14 -5.16
C ASN A 21 -5.78 11.99 -6.15
N GLN A 22 -4.53 11.67 -6.46
CA GLN A 22 -4.17 10.60 -7.38
C GLN A 22 -3.30 9.59 -6.63
N LEU A 23 -3.72 8.35 -6.60
CA LEU A 23 -3.06 7.30 -5.83
C LEU A 23 -2.87 6.04 -6.67
N ASP A 24 -1.64 5.58 -6.71
CA ASP A 24 -1.32 4.24 -7.20
C ASP A 24 -1.05 3.34 -6.00
N VAL A 25 -1.87 2.32 -5.85
CA VAL A 25 -1.71 1.28 -4.84
C VAL A 25 -1.07 0.06 -5.49
N GLU A 26 0.06 -0.34 -4.98
CA GLU A 26 0.77 -1.51 -5.46
C GLU A 26 0.84 -2.57 -4.38
N LEU A 27 0.40 -3.76 -4.72
CA LEU A 27 0.27 -4.87 -3.80
C LEU A 27 1.00 -6.09 -4.37
N ASP A 28 1.75 -6.79 -3.54
CA ASP A 28 2.31 -8.09 -3.89
C ASP A 28 1.31 -9.24 -3.68
N ALA A 29 0.18 -8.94 -3.06
CA ALA A 29 -0.92 -9.88 -2.86
C ALA A 29 -1.95 -9.76 -3.99
N LYS A 30 -1.81 -10.60 -5.01
CA LYS A 30 -2.67 -10.58 -6.19
C LYS A 30 -4.15 -10.77 -5.85
N VAL A 31 -4.46 -11.62 -4.88
CA VAL A 31 -5.85 -11.88 -4.44
C VAL A 31 -6.51 -10.61 -3.93
N ILE A 32 -5.78 -9.80 -3.14
CA ILE A 32 -6.30 -8.54 -2.62
C ILE A 32 -6.58 -7.56 -3.76
N MET A 33 -5.66 -7.47 -4.71
CA MET A 33 -5.84 -6.61 -5.87
C MET A 33 -7.08 -7.01 -6.67
N GLU A 34 -7.27 -8.29 -6.92
CA GLU A 34 -8.42 -8.82 -7.66
C GLU A 34 -9.74 -8.52 -6.91
N LEU A 35 -9.78 -8.70 -5.60
CA LEU A 35 -10.95 -8.41 -4.78
C LEU A 35 -11.29 -6.91 -4.79
N LEU A 36 -10.30 -6.04 -4.72
CA LEU A 36 -10.51 -4.60 -4.78
C LEU A 36 -11.04 -4.16 -6.16
N ASN A 37 -10.67 -4.88 -7.21
CA ASN A 37 -11.12 -4.60 -8.56
C ASN A 37 -12.44 -5.30 -8.94
N GLY A 38 -13.14 -5.89 -7.96
CA GLY A 38 -14.51 -6.36 -8.13
C GLY A 38 -14.71 -7.86 -8.18
N ALA A 39 -13.67 -8.68 -7.98
CA ALA A 39 -13.83 -10.12 -7.88
C ALA A 39 -14.71 -10.51 -6.68
N GLU A 40 -15.43 -11.62 -6.80
CA GLU A 40 -16.22 -12.13 -5.68
C GLU A 40 -15.34 -12.60 -4.54
N CYS A 41 -15.75 -12.27 -3.32
CA CYS A 41 -15.03 -12.66 -2.12
C CYS A 41 -15.56 -14.02 -1.62
N PRO A 42 -14.79 -15.12 -1.79
CA PRO A 42 -15.24 -16.44 -1.34
C PRO A 42 -15.17 -16.60 0.18
N ASN A 43 -14.40 -15.76 0.85
CA ASN A 43 -14.21 -15.82 2.28
C ASN A 43 -14.80 -14.60 2.97
N GLN A 44 -15.92 -14.81 3.68
CA GLN A 44 -16.65 -13.73 4.35
C GLN A 44 -15.88 -13.10 5.52
N SER A 45 -14.83 -13.74 6.04
CA SER A 45 -14.05 -13.17 7.15
C SER A 45 -13.33 -11.88 6.79
N TYR A 46 -13.06 -11.64 5.50
CA TYR A 46 -12.43 -10.41 5.02
C TYR A 46 -13.42 -9.35 4.56
N SER A 47 -14.71 -9.70 4.48
CA SER A 47 -15.72 -8.82 3.89
C SER A 47 -15.81 -7.44 4.56
N PRO A 48 -15.74 -7.29 5.89
CA PRO A 48 -15.76 -5.97 6.52
C PRO A 48 -14.57 -5.09 6.08
N LEU A 49 -13.36 -5.63 6.07
CA LEU A 49 -12.16 -4.89 5.65
C LEU A 49 -12.18 -4.59 4.16
N LEU A 50 -12.64 -5.54 3.32
CA LEU A 50 -12.82 -5.32 1.90
C LEU A 50 -13.80 -4.17 1.63
N ASN A 51 -14.94 -4.17 2.32
CA ASN A 51 -15.93 -3.12 2.18
C ASN A 51 -15.40 -1.76 2.66
N ASP A 52 -14.67 -1.73 3.76
CA ASP A 52 -14.01 -0.50 4.24
C ASP A 52 -13.03 0.04 3.20
N CYS A 53 -12.17 -0.82 2.66
CA CYS A 53 -11.19 -0.41 1.64
C CYS A 53 -11.87 0.09 0.37
N ARG A 54 -12.92 -0.58 -0.10
CA ARG A 54 -13.69 -0.12 -1.26
C ARG A 54 -14.34 1.24 -1.02
N SER A 55 -14.88 1.46 0.18
CA SER A 55 -15.47 2.74 0.54
C SER A 55 -14.44 3.86 0.60
N LEU A 56 -13.25 3.58 1.12
CA LEU A 56 -12.15 4.53 1.16
C LEU A 56 -11.65 4.88 -0.24
N ILE A 57 -11.51 3.89 -1.12
CA ILE A 57 -11.13 4.09 -2.52
C ILE A 57 -12.14 4.99 -3.22
N ALA A 58 -13.43 4.79 -2.97
CA ALA A 58 -14.49 5.62 -3.56
C ALA A 58 -14.43 7.09 -3.15
N ARG A 59 -13.80 7.39 -2.02
CA ARG A 59 -13.60 8.77 -1.53
C ARG A 59 -12.40 9.48 -2.17
N LEU A 60 -11.51 8.75 -2.82
CA LEU A 60 -10.36 9.30 -3.54
C LEU A 60 -10.75 9.66 -4.96
N VAL A 61 -10.13 10.71 -5.51
CA VAL A 61 -10.49 11.22 -6.85
C VAL A 61 -10.08 10.22 -7.93
N GLN A 62 -8.86 9.72 -7.86
CA GLN A 62 -8.32 8.78 -8.84
C GLN A 62 -7.44 7.76 -8.15
N VAL A 63 -7.80 6.48 -8.26
CA VAL A 63 -7.04 5.38 -7.68
C VAL A 63 -6.84 4.30 -8.72
N ARG A 64 -5.59 3.83 -8.82
CA ARG A 64 -5.28 2.58 -9.51
C ARG A 64 -4.78 1.57 -8.49
N VAL A 65 -5.26 0.34 -8.59
CA VAL A 65 -4.80 -0.77 -7.76
C VAL A 65 -4.20 -1.82 -8.67
N GLY A 66 -2.92 -2.08 -8.50
CA GLY A 66 -2.19 -3.03 -9.33
C GLY A 66 -1.40 -4.02 -8.51
N HIS A 67 -1.06 -5.12 -9.16
CA HIS A 67 -0.18 -6.13 -8.60
C HIS A 67 1.26 -5.86 -9.01
N VAL A 68 2.17 -5.99 -8.06
CA VAL A 68 3.61 -5.97 -8.30
C VAL A 68 4.26 -7.19 -7.66
N TYR A 69 5.34 -7.66 -8.25
CA TYR A 69 6.10 -8.75 -7.66
C TYR A 69 6.84 -8.25 -6.42
N ARG A 70 7.05 -9.14 -5.46
CA ARG A 70 7.70 -8.82 -4.19
C ARG A 70 9.08 -8.17 -4.39
N GLU A 71 9.81 -8.58 -5.40
CA GLU A 71 11.15 -8.08 -5.72
C GLU A 71 11.17 -6.58 -6.04
N VAL A 72 10.07 -6.03 -6.52
CA VAL A 72 9.96 -4.59 -6.82
C VAL A 72 9.15 -3.83 -5.79
N ASN A 73 8.63 -4.51 -4.77
CA ASN A 73 7.89 -3.91 -3.66
C ASN A 73 8.77 -3.70 -2.44
N GLN A 74 9.98 -3.20 -2.65
CA GLN A 74 11.04 -3.18 -1.63
C GLN A 74 10.77 -2.18 -0.51
N CYS A 75 10.19 -1.02 -0.83
CA CYS A 75 9.85 -0.03 0.19
C CYS A 75 8.83 -0.58 1.18
N ALA A 76 7.79 -1.21 0.68
CA ALA A 76 6.77 -1.83 1.52
C ALA A 76 7.34 -2.98 2.35
N ASP A 77 8.17 -3.82 1.74
CA ASP A 77 8.82 -4.95 2.43
C ASP A 77 9.74 -4.45 3.56
N PHE A 78 10.51 -3.41 3.31
CA PHE A 78 11.38 -2.80 4.31
C PHE A 78 10.57 -2.27 5.50
N LEU A 79 9.49 -1.53 5.23
CA LEU A 79 8.61 -1.00 6.28
C LEU A 79 7.92 -2.12 7.07
N ALA A 80 7.48 -3.17 6.39
CA ALA A 80 6.87 -4.32 7.05
C ALA A 80 7.83 -5.02 8.01
N LYS A 81 9.07 -5.24 7.59
CA LYS A 81 10.11 -5.83 8.43
C LYS A 81 10.44 -4.95 9.63
N ARG A 82 10.54 -3.64 9.41
CA ARG A 82 10.76 -2.68 10.49
C ARG A 82 9.59 -2.67 11.47
N GLY A 83 8.36 -2.72 10.96
CA GLY A 83 7.14 -2.77 11.78
C GLY A 83 7.09 -3.96 12.72
N CYS A 84 7.62 -5.11 12.32
CA CYS A 84 7.68 -6.31 13.17
C CYS A 84 8.54 -6.11 14.43
N SER A 85 9.50 -5.19 14.40
CA SER A 85 10.37 -4.88 15.54
C SER A 85 9.89 -3.71 16.38
N MET A 86 8.80 -3.05 15.99
CA MET A 86 8.24 -1.90 16.68
C MET A 86 7.19 -2.32 17.69
N MET A 87 7.08 -1.56 18.77
CA MET A 87 6.07 -1.78 19.81
C MET A 87 4.76 -1.07 19.52
N GLU A 88 4.81 -0.03 18.71
CA GLU A 88 3.63 0.74 18.32
C GLU A 88 2.82 0.00 17.25
N ASN A 89 1.50 0.10 17.33
CA ASN A 89 0.59 -0.52 16.36
C ASN A 89 0.58 0.18 15.01
N PHE A 90 0.87 1.49 15.01
CA PHE A 90 0.85 2.31 13.80
C PHE A 90 1.78 3.50 13.96
N VAL A 91 2.66 3.69 12.99
CA VAL A 91 3.60 4.81 12.97
C VAL A 91 3.63 5.43 11.58
N VAL A 92 3.57 6.75 11.53
CA VAL A 92 3.77 7.53 10.31
C VAL A 92 5.14 8.19 10.37
N PHE A 93 5.96 7.94 9.35
CA PHE A 93 7.26 8.60 9.23
C PHE A 93 7.13 9.81 8.32
N ASP A 94 7.44 11.00 8.83
CA ASP A 94 7.50 12.22 8.02
C ASP A 94 8.72 12.24 7.10
N PHE A 95 9.76 11.52 7.50
CA PHE A 95 10.99 11.34 6.73
C PHE A 95 11.36 9.87 6.69
N PRO A 96 12.14 9.43 5.68
CA PRO A 96 12.60 8.04 5.64
C PRO A 96 13.31 7.67 6.95
N PRO A 97 12.96 6.54 7.58
CA PRO A 97 13.50 6.19 8.90
C PRO A 97 14.96 5.78 8.89
N SER A 98 15.57 5.59 7.72
CA SER A 98 16.97 5.23 7.57
C SER A 98 17.51 5.62 6.20
N ALA A 99 18.84 5.64 6.05
CA ALA A 99 19.47 5.88 4.75
C ALA A 99 19.10 4.81 3.72
N ASP A 100 18.98 3.56 4.15
CA ASP A 100 18.58 2.45 3.26
C ASP A 100 17.17 2.67 2.70
N MET A 101 16.24 3.11 3.55
CA MET A 101 14.89 3.42 3.11
C MET A 101 14.85 4.60 2.15
N TYR A 102 15.66 5.61 2.38
CA TYR A 102 15.79 6.74 1.48
C TYR A 102 16.22 6.29 0.08
N ILE A 103 17.23 5.41 0.01
CA ILE A 103 17.72 4.86 -1.25
C ILE A 103 16.61 4.09 -1.98
N LEU A 104 15.85 3.26 -1.26
CA LEU A 104 14.74 2.49 -1.84
C LEU A 104 13.65 3.41 -2.40
N ILE A 105 13.29 4.47 -1.68
CA ILE A 105 12.30 5.45 -2.12
C ILE A 105 12.77 6.17 -3.38
N GLU A 106 14.03 6.61 -3.42
CA GLU A 106 14.58 7.29 -4.59
C GLU A 106 14.65 6.35 -5.80
N SER A 107 15.02 5.10 -5.61
CA SER A 107 15.02 4.08 -6.67
C SER A 107 13.62 3.86 -7.23
N ASP A 108 12.64 3.74 -6.35
CA ASP A 108 11.25 3.55 -6.72
C ASP A 108 10.69 4.78 -7.45
N LYS A 109 10.94 5.97 -6.94
CA LYS A 109 10.54 7.24 -7.52
C LYS A 109 11.11 7.44 -8.93
N ASN A 110 12.33 7.00 -9.16
CA ASN A 110 12.99 7.10 -10.47
C ASN A 110 12.61 5.97 -11.43
N GLY A 111 11.78 5.04 -10.99
CA GLY A 111 11.28 3.95 -11.83
C GLY A 111 12.34 2.94 -12.23
N LEU A 112 13.30 2.64 -11.36
CA LEU A 112 14.40 1.72 -11.67
C LEU A 112 13.94 0.27 -11.86
N TYR A 113 12.79 -0.10 -11.32
CA TYR A 113 12.27 -1.47 -11.39
C TYR A 113 11.08 -1.62 -12.32
N TYR A 114 10.38 -0.51 -12.61
CA TYR A 114 9.23 -0.49 -13.52
C TYR A 114 8.93 0.94 -13.95
N TYR A 115 8.14 1.09 -15.01
CA TYR A 115 7.80 2.40 -15.54
C TYR A 115 6.68 3.03 -14.73
N ARG A 116 6.96 4.19 -14.15
CA ARG A 116 5.99 4.99 -13.44
C ARG A 116 5.95 6.39 -14.01
N HIS A 117 4.75 6.84 -14.31
CA HIS A 117 4.49 8.21 -14.76
C HIS A 117 3.43 8.84 -13.87
N VAL A 118 3.62 8.81 -12.57
CA VAL A 118 2.66 9.36 -11.62
C VAL A 118 3.33 10.43 -10.80
N ALA A 119 2.74 11.61 -10.76
CA ALA A 119 3.30 12.76 -10.05
C ALA A 119 3.30 12.55 -8.53
N ASN A 120 2.30 11.88 -8.00
CA ASN A 120 2.17 11.59 -6.57
C ASN A 120 1.92 10.10 -6.38
N THR A 121 2.96 9.37 -6.06
CA THR A 121 2.87 7.95 -5.79
C THR A 121 3.06 7.68 -4.31
N LEU A 122 2.17 6.92 -3.74
CA LEU A 122 2.28 6.40 -2.39
C LEU A 122 2.34 4.88 -2.45
N ALA A 123 3.41 4.29 -1.94
CA ALA A 123 3.57 2.85 -1.87
C ALA A 123 2.98 2.32 -0.56
N PHE A 124 2.11 1.32 -0.64
CA PHE A 124 1.51 0.70 0.52
C PHE A 124 2.12 -0.63 0.86
N VAL A 125 2.23 -0.86 2.14
CA VAL A 125 2.75 -2.11 2.69
C VAL A 125 1.75 -3.23 2.45
N GLY A 126 2.21 -4.28 1.81
CA GLY A 126 1.41 -5.46 1.55
C GLY A 126 2.07 -6.78 1.93
N SER A 127 3.24 -6.75 2.53
CA SER A 127 4.06 -7.95 2.71
C SER A 127 4.31 -8.28 4.19
N LEU A 128 3.37 -8.92 4.79
CA LEU A 128 3.59 -9.56 6.08
C LEU A 128 3.36 -11.06 5.98
#